data_1a0f9447d9f6296c52d7059ddaae558a
#
_entry.id   1a0f9447d9f6296c52d7059ddaae558a
#
_cell.length_a   1.000
_cell.length_b   1.000
_cell.length_c   1.000
_cell.angle_alpha   90.00
_cell.angle_beta   90.00
_cell.angle_gamma   90.00
#
_symmetry.space_group_name_H-M   'P 1'
#
loop_
_entity.id
_entity.type
_entity.pdbx_description
1 polymer ?
#
loop_
_entity_poly.entity_id
_entity_poly.type
_entity_poly.pdbx_seq_one_letter_code
_entity_poly.pdbx_strand_id
1 'polypeptide(L)'
;MQAVDKSYHFVTFIIFIIIQKKGACKRMKALFLGGTGTISSACTALAQRQGWEITLLNRGNRPAPAGMEQLTADCTDPDAMKAALGDRTFDVVADFIAFRPLDVQRDIELFRDRCSQYIFISSASAYQKPLSDYLITESTPLSNPYWQYSRDKIACEEVLMEAYRSFGFPVTIVRPSHTYCERSIPMGVHGDGGSWQIIRRMREGKPVIVHGDGSSLWTFTFNTDFAKGFCGLMGNPHALGQAVHITSDESLTWDQAYEIVGHALGVKPNLVHISSDFLSACRPDLLGPLLGDKARSVVFDNSKLKRLVPGFHAEIRYDQGVRVGVS
;
A
#
# COMPACT_ATOMS: atom_id res chain seq x y z
N MET A 1 52.60 -21.23 -23.93
CA MET A 1 51.17 -21.25 -23.55
C MET A 1 51.03 -21.34 -22.03
N GLN A 2 51.66 -20.45 -21.23
CA GLN A 2 51.68 -20.50 -19.76
C GLN A 2 51.61 -19.11 -19.10
N ALA A 3 51.27 -18.04 -19.84
CA ALA A 3 51.24 -16.68 -19.26
C ALA A 3 49.81 -16.14 -19.01
N VAL A 4 48.76 -16.81 -19.43
CA VAL A 4 47.35 -16.30 -19.36
C VAL A 4 46.67 -16.65 -18.01
N ASP A 5 47.15 -17.67 -17.32
CA ASP A 5 46.48 -18.17 -16.11
C ASP A 5 46.74 -17.33 -14.83
N LYS A 6 47.87 -16.64 -14.76
CA LYS A 6 48.17 -15.81 -13.56
C LYS A 6 47.40 -14.50 -13.47
N SER A 7 46.95 -13.94 -14.59
CA SER A 7 46.18 -12.69 -14.60
C SER A 7 44.74 -12.89 -14.11
N TYR A 8 44.12 -14.01 -14.40
CA TYR A 8 42.75 -14.32 -13.97
C TYR A 8 42.67 -14.54 -12.45
N HIS A 9 43.64 -15.24 -11.87
CA HIS A 9 43.68 -15.43 -10.41
C HIS A 9 43.91 -14.12 -9.65
N PHE A 10 44.72 -13.21 -10.22
CA PHE A 10 44.97 -11.91 -9.57
C PHE A 10 43.79 -10.98 -9.64
N VAL A 11 43.05 -10.94 -10.74
CA VAL A 11 41.81 -10.16 -10.89
C VAL A 11 40.68 -10.72 -9.99
N THR A 12 40.54 -12.04 -9.94
CA THR A 12 39.57 -12.72 -9.07
C THR A 12 39.90 -12.48 -7.59
N PHE A 13 41.17 -12.50 -7.21
CA PHE A 13 41.65 -12.23 -5.85
C PHE A 13 41.47 -10.76 -5.46
N ILE A 14 41.69 -9.80 -6.39
CA ILE A 14 41.41 -8.38 -6.16
C ILE A 14 39.91 -8.13 -6.04
N ILE A 15 39.08 -8.75 -6.86
CA ILE A 15 37.62 -8.67 -6.77
C ILE A 15 37.13 -9.25 -5.43
N PHE A 16 37.70 -10.38 -4.99
CA PHE A 16 37.39 -10.99 -3.69
C PHE A 16 37.82 -10.11 -2.51
N ILE A 17 38.99 -9.44 -2.59
CA ILE A 17 39.47 -8.50 -1.58
C ILE A 17 38.61 -7.21 -1.58
N ILE A 18 38.18 -6.74 -2.74
CA ILE A 18 37.28 -5.57 -2.83
C ILE A 18 35.91 -5.90 -2.26
N ILE A 19 35.40 -7.12 -2.45
CA ILE A 19 34.15 -7.60 -1.85
C ILE A 19 34.33 -7.79 -0.33
N GLN A 20 35.46 -8.28 0.15
CA GLN A 20 35.74 -8.42 1.57
C GLN A 20 36.07 -7.07 2.27
N LYS A 21 36.60 -6.09 1.56
CA LYS A 21 36.88 -4.73 2.08
C LYS A 21 35.69 -3.77 2.01
N LYS A 22 34.53 -4.14 1.47
CA LYS A 22 33.28 -3.45 1.77
C LYS A 22 32.99 -3.73 3.24
N GLY A 23 33.48 -2.85 4.11
CA GLY A 23 33.22 -2.85 5.54
C GLY A 23 31.75 -3.13 5.79
N ALA A 24 31.42 -3.78 6.89
CA ALA A 24 30.07 -4.22 7.29
C ALA A 24 29.03 -3.20 6.76
N CYS A 25 28.30 -3.60 5.74
CA CYS A 25 27.30 -2.72 5.12
C CYS A 25 26.34 -2.33 6.26
N LYS A 26 26.39 -1.06 6.67
CA LYS A 26 25.51 -0.56 7.74
C LYS A 26 24.10 -0.97 7.38
N ARG A 27 23.48 -1.81 8.19
CA ARG A 27 22.08 -2.18 7.98
C ARG A 27 21.24 -0.92 8.01
N MET A 28 20.44 -0.73 6.99
CA MET A 28 19.50 0.38 6.92
C MET A 28 18.41 0.16 7.98
N LYS A 29 18.07 1.24 8.69
CA LYS A 29 17.08 1.22 9.77
C LYS A 29 15.76 1.80 9.31
N ALA A 30 14.67 1.08 9.54
CA ALA A 30 13.35 1.60 9.24
C ALA A 30 12.43 1.52 10.45
N LEU A 31 11.66 2.59 10.67
CA LEU A 31 10.55 2.64 11.60
C LEU A 31 9.24 2.50 10.83
N PHE A 32 8.40 1.56 11.23
CA PHE A 32 7.06 1.43 10.69
C PHE A 32 6.03 1.82 11.76
N LEU A 33 5.31 2.91 11.52
CA LEU A 33 4.14 3.30 12.31
C LEU A 33 2.97 2.41 11.86
N GLY A 34 2.61 1.43 12.71
CA GLY A 34 1.74 0.32 12.36
C GLY A 34 2.51 -0.97 12.07
N GLY A 35 2.54 -1.46 10.83
CA GLY A 35 3.38 -2.62 10.45
C GLY A 35 2.71 -3.99 10.53
N THR A 36 1.50 -4.11 11.09
CA THR A 36 0.78 -5.39 11.29
C THR A 36 -0.59 -5.47 10.58
N GLY A 37 -0.92 -4.50 9.73
CA GLY A 37 -2.14 -4.43 8.93
C GLY A 37 -2.06 -5.21 7.62
N THR A 38 -3.13 -5.18 6.82
CA THR A 38 -3.23 -5.88 5.53
C THR A 38 -2.08 -5.52 4.58
N ILE A 39 -1.79 -4.25 4.43
CA ILE A 39 -0.72 -3.74 3.56
C ILE A 39 0.64 -3.88 4.25
N SER A 40 0.74 -3.36 5.47
CA SER A 40 2.01 -3.20 6.17
C SER A 40 2.67 -4.52 6.57
N SER A 41 1.91 -5.58 6.85
CA SER A 41 2.49 -6.88 7.24
C SER A 41 3.36 -7.49 6.14
N ALA A 42 2.93 -7.41 4.89
CA ALA A 42 3.72 -7.89 3.76
C ALA A 42 4.97 -7.02 3.51
N CYS A 43 4.83 -5.68 3.65
CA CYS A 43 5.96 -4.75 3.57
C CYS A 43 6.99 -5.03 4.67
N THR A 44 6.52 -5.22 5.91
CA THR A 44 7.35 -5.56 7.07
C THR A 44 8.14 -6.86 6.82
N ALA A 45 7.45 -7.92 6.39
CA ALA A 45 8.09 -9.21 6.13
C ALA A 45 9.10 -9.15 4.96
N LEU A 46 8.80 -8.40 3.90
CA LEU A 46 9.71 -8.27 2.76
C LEU A 46 10.93 -7.44 3.11
N ALA A 47 10.75 -6.28 3.76
CA ALA A 47 11.85 -5.42 4.18
C ALA A 47 12.82 -6.16 5.13
N GLN A 48 12.30 -6.96 6.08
CA GLN A 48 13.12 -7.81 6.95
C GLN A 48 13.95 -8.82 6.13
N ARG A 49 13.33 -9.52 5.17
CA ARG A 49 14.07 -10.46 4.29
C ARG A 49 15.13 -9.77 3.45
N GLN A 50 14.94 -8.50 3.10
CA GLN A 50 15.93 -7.69 2.37
C GLN A 50 17.05 -7.15 3.28
N GLY A 51 17.03 -7.47 4.58
CA GLY A 51 18.09 -7.11 5.51
C GLY A 51 17.91 -5.77 6.22
N TRP A 52 16.72 -5.13 6.12
CA TRP A 52 16.40 -3.95 6.90
C TRP A 52 16.29 -4.28 8.40
N GLU A 53 16.81 -3.41 9.22
CA GLU A 53 16.56 -3.42 10.68
C GLU A 53 15.23 -2.69 10.92
N ILE A 54 14.17 -3.46 11.20
CA ILE A 54 12.82 -2.94 11.32
C ILE A 54 12.45 -2.75 12.79
N THR A 55 12.04 -1.53 13.14
CA THR A 55 11.38 -1.22 14.41
C THR A 55 9.90 -0.94 14.09
N LEU A 56 8.98 -1.58 14.82
CA LEU A 56 7.55 -1.32 14.72
C LEU A 56 7.13 -0.41 15.89
N LEU A 57 6.35 0.63 15.61
CA LEU A 57 5.67 1.41 16.64
C LEU A 57 4.18 1.23 16.50
N ASN A 58 3.53 0.67 17.53
CA ASN A 58 2.09 0.41 17.55
C ASN A 58 1.57 0.36 18.99
N ARG A 59 0.26 0.18 19.17
CA ARG A 59 -0.39 0.15 20.48
C ARG A 59 -0.18 -1.15 21.29
N GLY A 60 0.63 -2.08 20.79
CA GLY A 60 0.90 -3.36 21.48
C GLY A 60 -0.21 -4.42 21.38
N ASN A 61 -1.31 -4.17 20.64
CA ASN A 61 -2.43 -5.11 20.52
C ASN A 61 -2.08 -6.40 19.75
N ARG A 62 -0.99 -6.39 19.00
CA ARG A 62 -0.45 -7.55 18.28
C ARG A 62 1.05 -7.60 18.51
N PRO A 63 1.62 -8.79 18.79
CA PRO A 63 3.06 -8.93 18.92
C PRO A 63 3.76 -8.64 17.59
N ALA A 64 4.97 -8.10 17.66
CA ALA A 64 5.83 -7.98 16.50
C ALA A 64 6.24 -9.37 15.99
N PRO A 65 6.45 -9.51 14.67
CA PRO A 65 7.08 -10.71 14.13
C PRO A 65 8.46 -10.96 14.76
N ALA A 66 8.88 -12.22 14.78
CA ALA A 66 10.17 -12.61 15.38
C ALA A 66 11.35 -11.85 14.76
N GLY A 67 12.27 -11.41 15.60
CA GLY A 67 13.48 -10.69 15.19
C GLY A 67 13.29 -9.20 14.91
N MET A 68 12.13 -8.62 15.27
CA MET A 68 11.86 -7.17 15.15
C MET A 68 11.73 -6.52 16.53
N GLU A 69 12.23 -5.29 16.65
CA GLU A 69 11.97 -4.45 17.80
C GLU A 69 10.53 -3.92 17.74
N GLN A 70 9.85 -3.90 18.88
CA GLN A 70 8.53 -3.26 19.02
C GLN A 70 8.61 -2.17 20.07
N LEU A 71 8.26 -0.96 19.67
CA LEU A 71 7.96 0.16 20.55
C LEU A 71 6.46 0.24 20.74
N THR A 72 6.01 0.46 21.97
CA THR A 72 4.58 0.57 22.30
C THR A 72 4.24 2.00 22.66
N ALA A 73 3.42 2.63 21.83
CA ALA A 73 2.83 3.94 22.09
C ALA A 73 1.49 4.09 21.35
N ASP A 74 0.65 4.96 21.87
CA ASP A 74 -0.50 5.46 21.09
C ASP A 74 0.00 6.55 20.14
N CYS A 75 -0.15 6.31 18.84
CA CYS A 75 0.29 7.26 17.82
C CYS A 75 -0.56 8.55 17.78
N THR A 76 -1.67 8.62 18.53
CA THR A 76 -2.44 9.86 18.70
C THR A 76 -1.89 10.74 19.84
N ASP A 77 -0.96 10.23 20.63
CA ASP A 77 -0.30 10.94 21.73
C ASP A 77 1.16 11.27 21.33
N PRO A 78 1.47 12.54 21.00
CA PRO A 78 2.80 12.97 20.59
C PRO A 78 3.88 12.76 21.67
N ASP A 79 3.53 12.95 22.93
CA ASP A 79 4.48 12.80 24.05
C ASP A 79 4.80 11.33 24.29
N ALA A 80 3.82 10.45 24.23
CA ALA A 80 4.04 9.01 24.28
C ALA A 80 4.90 8.51 23.12
N MET A 81 4.67 9.00 21.89
CA MET A 81 5.50 8.69 20.73
C MET A 81 6.94 9.16 20.94
N LYS A 82 7.13 10.41 21.37
CA LYS A 82 8.45 11.01 21.63
C LYS A 82 9.21 10.24 22.70
N ALA A 83 8.55 9.86 23.78
CA ALA A 83 9.14 9.06 24.85
C ALA A 83 9.56 7.65 24.36
N ALA A 84 8.71 6.98 23.57
CA ALA A 84 9.01 5.67 23.03
C ALA A 84 10.15 5.69 22.01
N LEU A 85 10.24 6.74 21.19
CA LEU A 85 11.30 6.91 20.19
C LEU A 85 12.65 7.30 20.79
N GLY A 86 12.67 8.06 21.91
CA GLY A 86 13.91 8.63 22.48
C GLY A 86 14.67 9.43 21.41
N ASP A 87 15.99 9.22 21.33
CA ASP A 87 16.89 9.91 20.38
C ASP A 87 17.16 9.09 19.11
N ARG A 88 16.33 8.08 18.82
CA ARG A 88 16.51 7.21 17.65
C ARG A 88 16.36 7.99 16.36
N THR A 89 17.18 7.60 15.39
CA THR A 89 17.13 8.08 13.99
C THR A 89 16.96 6.88 13.06
N PHE A 90 16.36 7.09 11.92
CA PHE A 90 16.03 6.06 10.94
C PHE A 90 16.44 6.51 9.54
N ASP A 91 16.80 5.56 8.69
CA ASP A 91 16.99 5.85 7.27
C ASP A 91 15.62 6.04 6.59
N VAL A 92 14.60 5.26 7.02
CA VAL A 92 13.22 5.37 6.53
C VAL A 92 12.24 5.34 7.69
N VAL A 93 11.26 6.23 7.68
CA VAL A 93 10.02 6.15 8.48
C VAL A 93 8.85 5.89 7.54
N ALA A 94 8.07 4.86 7.78
CA ALA A 94 6.90 4.52 6.97
C ALA A 94 5.63 4.58 7.81
N ASP A 95 4.70 5.43 7.42
CA ASP A 95 3.45 5.65 8.15
C ASP A 95 2.26 5.02 7.43
N PHE A 96 1.72 3.96 8.05
CA PHE A 96 0.55 3.21 7.59
C PHE A 96 -0.75 3.62 8.31
N ILE A 97 -0.68 4.54 9.28
CA ILE A 97 -1.78 4.81 10.21
C ILE A 97 -2.16 6.29 10.34
N ALA A 98 -1.48 7.22 9.67
CA ALA A 98 -1.94 8.61 9.58
C ALA A 98 -3.12 8.72 8.60
N PHE A 99 -4.20 9.34 9.05
CA PHE A 99 -5.42 9.52 8.27
C PHE A 99 -5.85 10.97 8.15
N ARG A 100 -5.40 11.86 9.03
CA ARG A 100 -5.81 13.26 9.12
C ARG A 100 -4.61 14.20 9.03
N PRO A 101 -4.81 15.45 8.59
CA PRO A 101 -3.72 16.44 8.53
C PRO A 101 -2.95 16.62 9.84
N LEU A 102 -3.63 16.56 10.99
CA LEU A 102 -2.98 16.65 12.31
C LEU A 102 -2.01 15.49 12.58
N ASP A 103 -2.29 14.30 12.05
CA ASP A 103 -1.38 13.15 12.20
C ASP A 103 -0.05 13.42 11.50
N VAL A 104 -0.11 13.87 10.24
CA VAL A 104 1.11 14.16 9.46
C VAL A 104 1.83 15.42 9.93
N GLN A 105 1.13 16.42 10.49
CA GLN A 105 1.76 17.59 11.11
C GLN A 105 2.60 17.17 12.31
N ARG A 106 2.04 16.37 13.22
CA ARG A 106 2.77 15.75 14.32
C ARG A 106 4.00 14.98 13.84
N ASP A 107 3.85 14.18 12.79
CA ASP A 107 4.93 13.36 12.28
C ASP A 107 6.05 14.20 11.63
N ILE A 108 5.70 15.30 10.95
CA ILE A 108 6.67 16.25 10.44
C ILE A 108 7.53 16.82 11.59
N GLU A 109 6.90 17.27 12.67
CA GLU A 109 7.60 17.80 13.86
C GLU A 109 8.50 16.73 14.50
N LEU A 110 8.02 15.48 14.56
CA LEU A 110 8.71 14.38 15.22
C LEU A 110 9.90 13.85 14.41
N PHE A 111 9.77 13.79 13.07
CA PHE A 111 10.73 13.11 12.19
C PHE A 111 11.57 14.05 11.32
N ARG A 112 11.38 15.35 11.39
CA ARG A 112 12.07 16.35 10.56
C ARG A 112 13.59 16.13 10.48
N ASP A 113 14.23 15.87 11.62
CA ASP A 113 15.68 15.69 11.71
C ASP A 113 16.05 14.24 12.10
N ARG A 114 15.10 13.29 11.98
CA ARG A 114 15.25 11.92 12.47
C ARG A 114 15.13 10.85 11.38
N CYS A 115 14.83 11.26 10.13
CA CYS A 115 14.79 10.31 9.02
C CYS A 115 15.34 10.91 7.73
N SER A 116 15.86 10.03 6.87
CA SER A 116 16.30 10.39 5.53
C SER A 116 15.18 10.28 4.49
N GLN A 117 14.12 9.54 4.82
CA GLN A 117 12.90 9.42 4.02
C GLN A 117 11.70 9.15 4.92
N TYR A 118 10.60 9.86 4.69
CA TYR A 118 9.30 9.62 5.30
C TYR A 118 8.32 9.14 4.22
N ILE A 119 7.82 7.92 4.33
CA ILE A 119 6.86 7.34 3.38
C ILE A 119 5.46 7.39 3.98
N PHE A 120 4.59 8.19 3.36
CA PHE A 120 3.19 8.31 3.74
C PHE A 120 2.30 7.41 2.88
N ILE A 121 1.47 6.58 3.53
CA ILE A 121 0.46 5.78 2.83
C ILE A 121 -0.82 6.59 2.68
N SER A 122 -1.01 7.13 1.48
CA SER A 122 -2.22 7.81 1.04
C SER A 122 -3.27 6.81 0.51
N SER A 123 -3.99 7.15 -0.53
CA SER A 123 -4.99 6.30 -1.20
C SER A 123 -5.20 6.71 -2.65
N ALA A 124 -5.42 5.76 -3.54
CA ALA A 124 -5.86 6.04 -4.90
C ALA A 124 -7.28 6.64 -4.98
N SER A 125 -8.08 6.55 -3.92
CA SER A 125 -9.37 7.25 -3.82
C SER A 125 -9.22 8.78 -3.74
N ALA A 126 -8.01 9.30 -3.52
CA ALA A 126 -7.70 10.73 -3.57
C ALA A 126 -7.79 11.31 -4.99
N TYR A 127 -7.59 10.50 -6.03
CA TYR A 127 -7.74 10.97 -7.42
C TYR A 127 -9.16 11.47 -7.69
N GLN A 128 -9.24 12.48 -8.55
CA GLN A 128 -10.47 13.19 -8.87
C GLN A 128 -11.69 12.26 -9.09
N LYS A 129 -12.80 12.63 -8.46
CA LYS A 129 -14.10 12.00 -8.69
C LYS A 129 -15.17 13.08 -8.96
N PRO A 130 -15.99 12.95 -10.04
CA PRO A 130 -15.87 11.91 -11.08
C PRO A 130 -14.58 12.05 -11.89
N LEU A 131 -14.09 10.94 -12.41
CA LEU A 131 -12.93 10.93 -13.29
C LEU A 131 -13.23 11.61 -14.62
N SER A 132 -12.26 12.39 -15.14
CA SER A 132 -12.29 12.93 -16.50
C SER A 132 -11.74 11.93 -17.53
N ASP A 133 -10.89 10.99 -17.08
CA ASP A 133 -10.34 9.91 -17.88
C ASP A 133 -10.29 8.64 -17.01
N TYR A 134 -10.51 7.47 -17.61
CA TYR A 134 -10.41 6.18 -16.92
C TYR A 134 -8.95 5.77 -16.65
N LEU A 135 -7.99 6.27 -17.44
CA LEU A 135 -6.57 6.04 -17.24
C LEU A 135 -6.01 7.04 -16.21
N ILE A 136 -5.59 6.51 -15.09
CA ILE A 136 -5.07 7.29 -13.97
C ILE A 136 -3.55 7.29 -13.98
N THR A 137 -2.98 8.48 -13.94
CA THR A 137 -1.56 8.72 -13.68
C THR A 137 -1.42 9.52 -12.40
N GLU A 138 -0.19 9.67 -11.88
CA GLU A 138 0.04 10.50 -10.69
C GLU A 138 -0.19 11.99 -10.92
N SER A 139 -0.30 12.43 -12.17
CA SER A 139 -0.68 13.80 -12.55
C SER A 139 -2.20 14.01 -12.61
N THR A 140 -3.01 12.97 -12.51
CA THR A 140 -4.46 13.10 -12.37
C THR A 140 -4.78 13.98 -11.15
N PRO A 141 -5.61 15.03 -11.27
CA PRO A 141 -5.94 15.92 -10.17
C PRO A 141 -6.49 15.17 -8.95
N LEU A 142 -6.33 15.76 -7.77
CA LEU A 142 -6.86 15.24 -6.52
C LEU A 142 -8.14 15.98 -6.15
N SER A 143 -9.27 15.28 -6.04
CA SER A 143 -10.56 15.84 -5.63
C SER A 143 -11.56 14.73 -5.36
N ASN A 144 -12.22 14.73 -4.21
CA ASN A 144 -13.26 13.76 -3.91
C ASN A 144 -14.41 14.40 -3.11
N PRO A 145 -15.51 14.81 -3.76
CA PRO A 145 -16.62 15.43 -3.07
C PRO A 145 -17.47 14.44 -2.25
N TYR A 146 -17.34 13.14 -2.50
CA TYR A 146 -18.22 12.11 -1.93
C TYR A 146 -17.68 11.50 -0.64
N TRP A 147 -16.35 11.49 -0.41
CA TRP A 147 -15.74 10.73 0.66
C TRP A 147 -14.81 11.56 1.55
N GLN A 148 -15.16 11.72 2.85
CA GLN A 148 -14.34 12.45 3.79
C GLN A 148 -12.95 11.83 3.95
N TYR A 149 -12.85 10.51 4.03
CA TYR A 149 -11.57 9.80 4.07
C TYR A 149 -10.61 10.24 2.94
N SER A 150 -11.13 10.34 1.71
CA SER A 150 -10.31 10.77 0.56
C SER A 150 -9.90 12.24 0.68
N ARG A 151 -10.80 13.12 1.15
CA ARG A 151 -10.46 14.54 1.41
C ARG A 151 -9.39 14.67 2.49
N ASP A 152 -9.47 13.87 3.56
CA ASP A 152 -8.45 13.86 4.62
C ASP A 152 -7.09 13.40 4.08
N LYS A 153 -7.06 12.37 3.23
CA LYS A 153 -5.82 11.91 2.57
C LYS A 153 -5.25 12.98 1.62
N ILE A 154 -6.08 13.67 0.86
CA ILE A 154 -5.66 14.80 0.00
C ILE A 154 -5.02 15.89 0.87
N ALA A 155 -5.69 16.31 1.94
CA ALA A 155 -5.16 17.33 2.85
C ALA A 155 -3.85 16.89 3.54
N CYS A 156 -3.69 15.61 3.86
CA CYS A 156 -2.40 15.09 4.34
C CYS A 156 -1.30 15.25 3.29
N GLU A 157 -1.58 14.91 2.03
CA GLU A 157 -0.61 15.07 0.94
C GLU A 157 -0.21 16.53 0.73
N GLU A 158 -1.16 17.46 0.81
CA GLU A 158 -0.90 18.92 0.70
C GLU A 158 0.03 19.39 1.80
N VAL A 159 -0.23 19.03 3.06
CA VAL A 159 0.64 19.37 4.21
C VAL A 159 2.05 18.82 4.04
N LEU A 160 2.18 17.57 3.63
CA LEU A 160 3.48 16.91 3.44
C LEU A 160 4.26 17.52 2.27
N MET A 161 3.60 17.81 1.16
CA MET A 161 4.24 18.44 -0.01
C MET A 161 4.61 19.90 0.25
N GLU A 162 3.84 20.61 1.07
CA GLU A 162 4.22 21.95 1.52
C GLU A 162 5.48 21.90 2.41
N ALA A 163 5.55 20.95 3.36
CA ALA A 163 6.74 20.74 4.18
C ALA A 163 7.98 20.38 3.33
N TYR A 164 7.81 19.57 2.28
CA TYR A 164 8.90 19.26 1.33
C TYR A 164 9.40 20.52 0.62
N ARG A 165 8.50 21.37 0.11
CA ARG A 165 8.88 22.58 -0.62
C ARG A 165 9.50 23.65 0.28
N SER A 166 8.94 23.83 1.49
CA SER A 166 9.31 24.93 2.38
C SER A 166 10.63 24.68 3.12
N PHE A 167 10.93 23.45 3.51
CA PHE A 167 12.13 23.14 4.30
C PHE A 167 12.74 21.75 4.04
N GLY A 168 12.36 21.10 2.93
CA GLY A 168 13.01 19.88 2.48
C GLY A 168 12.63 18.63 3.28
N PHE A 169 11.42 18.56 3.91
CA PHE A 169 10.98 17.35 4.58
C PHE A 169 10.97 16.17 3.60
N PRO A 170 11.70 15.06 3.86
CA PRO A 170 12.04 14.06 2.83
C PRO A 170 10.90 13.09 2.55
N VAL A 171 9.74 13.57 2.10
CA VAL A 171 8.53 12.78 1.90
C VAL A 171 8.51 12.01 0.59
N THR A 172 7.97 10.78 0.65
CA THR A 172 7.47 10.01 -0.48
C THR A 172 6.01 9.65 -0.20
N ILE A 173 5.11 9.94 -1.13
CA ILE A 173 3.68 9.64 -1.01
C ILE A 173 3.38 8.37 -1.80
N VAL A 174 2.76 7.38 -1.15
CA VAL A 174 2.34 6.13 -1.81
C VAL A 174 0.82 6.06 -1.82
N ARG A 175 0.22 5.86 -3.01
CA ARG A 175 -1.22 5.75 -3.23
C ARG A 175 -1.58 4.30 -3.59
N PRO A 176 -1.92 3.44 -2.60
CA PRO A 176 -2.44 2.10 -2.90
C PRO A 176 -3.83 2.18 -3.53
N SER A 177 -4.11 1.26 -4.48
CA SER A 177 -5.46 0.90 -4.90
C SER A 177 -6.06 -0.09 -3.89
N HIS A 178 -7.02 -0.92 -4.30
CA HIS A 178 -7.61 -1.93 -3.42
C HIS A 178 -6.60 -3.07 -3.16
N THR A 179 -5.74 -2.85 -2.17
CA THR A 179 -4.77 -3.86 -1.73
C THR A 179 -5.45 -4.85 -0.80
N TYR A 180 -5.24 -6.15 -1.04
CA TYR A 180 -5.86 -7.24 -0.29
C TYR A 180 -4.84 -8.33 0.08
N CYS A 181 -5.26 -9.25 0.93
CA CYS A 181 -4.47 -10.41 1.35
C CYS A 181 -5.36 -11.63 1.50
N GLU A 182 -4.78 -12.76 1.85
CA GLU A 182 -5.47 -14.03 2.10
C GLU A 182 -6.60 -13.94 3.13
N ARG A 183 -6.56 -12.97 4.01
CA ARG A 183 -7.56 -12.78 5.08
C ARG A 183 -8.69 -11.82 4.72
N SER A 184 -8.66 -11.19 3.55
CA SER A 184 -9.62 -10.16 3.17
C SER A 184 -9.76 -10.11 1.66
N ILE A 185 -10.70 -10.87 1.13
CA ILE A 185 -11.03 -10.83 -0.31
C ILE A 185 -11.87 -9.58 -0.59
N PRO A 186 -11.47 -8.73 -1.54
CA PRO A 186 -12.21 -7.50 -1.83
C PRO A 186 -13.55 -7.79 -2.51
N MET A 187 -14.61 -7.23 -1.94
CA MET A 187 -15.98 -7.21 -2.50
C MET A 187 -16.44 -5.77 -2.64
N GLY A 188 -17.19 -5.46 -3.68
CA GLY A 188 -17.67 -4.09 -3.97
C GLY A 188 -18.60 -3.56 -2.90
N VAL A 189 -19.56 -4.39 -2.51
CA VAL A 189 -20.58 -4.08 -1.50
C VAL A 189 -20.59 -5.19 -0.44
N HIS A 190 -20.50 -4.82 0.80
CA HIS A 190 -20.62 -5.75 1.95
C HIS A 190 -21.21 -5.03 3.16
N GLY A 191 -21.73 -5.79 4.12
CA GLY A 191 -22.19 -5.29 5.41
C GLY A 191 -21.07 -5.22 6.46
N ASP A 192 -21.45 -5.01 7.72
CA ASP A 192 -20.52 -4.80 8.85
C ASP A 192 -19.62 -6.01 9.14
N GLY A 193 -20.04 -7.23 8.76
CA GLY A 193 -19.22 -8.44 8.81
C GLY A 193 -18.21 -8.61 7.68
N GLY A 194 -18.03 -7.57 6.85
CA GLY A 194 -17.05 -7.54 5.78
C GLY A 194 -17.36 -8.51 4.62
N SER A 195 -16.37 -8.76 3.79
CA SER A 195 -16.49 -9.58 2.58
C SER A 195 -16.85 -11.05 2.85
N TRP A 196 -16.53 -11.59 4.02
CA TRP A 196 -16.86 -12.95 4.39
C TRP A 196 -18.38 -13.22 4.45
N GLN A 197 -19.20 -12.23 4.74
CA GLN A 197 -20.66 -12.36 4.64
C GLN A 197 -21.09 -12.63 3.20
N ILE A 198 -20.45 -11.97 2.22
CA ILE A 198 -20.76 -12.16 0.80
C ILE A 198 -20.32 -13.56 0.35
N ILE A 199 -19.12 -13.98 0.73
CA ILE A 199 -18.58 -15.32 0.44
C ILE A 199 -19.51 -16.41 0.99
N ARG A 200 -19.99 -16.28 2.24
CA ARG A 200 -20.94 -17.21 2.85
C ARG A 200 -22.26 -17.23 2.06
N ARG A 201 -22.79 -16.06 1.68
CA ARG A 201 -24.03 -15.99 0.87
C ARG A 201 -23.86 -16.69 -0.47
N MET A 202 -22.71 -16.53 -1.14
CA MET A 202 -22.41 -17.25 -2.38
C MET A 202 -22.42 -18.77 -2.18
N ARG A 203 -21.76 -19.27 -1.12
CA ARG A 203 -21.77 -20.71 -0.77
C ARG A 203 -23.17 -21.25 -0.52
N GLU A 204 -24.06 -20.41 0.03
CA GLU A 204 -25.45 -20.76 0.31
C GLU A 204 -26.40 -20.55 -0.89
N GLY A 205 -25.87 -20.17 -2.07
CA GLY A 205 -26.68 -19.86 -3.27
C GLY A 205 -27.57 -18.61 -3.14
N LYS A 206 -27.36 -17.80 -2.12
CA LYS A 206 -28.14 -16.59 -1.86
C LYS A 206 -27.73 -15.44 -2.78
N PRO A 207 -28.65 -14.51 -3.12
CA PRO A 207 -28.33 -13.35 -3.90
C PRO A 207 -27.24 -12.51 -3.22
N VAL A 208 -26.28 -11.99 -4.02
CA VAL A 208 -25.25 -11.05 -3.59
C VAL A 208 -25.31 -9.78 -4.44
N ILE A 209 -25.18 -8.63 -3.81
CA ILE A 209 -25.32 -7.33 -4.48
C ILE A 209 -24.01 -6.97 -5.16
N VAL A 210 -24.12 -6.56 -6.43
CA VAL A 210 -23.07 -5.86 -7.18
C VAL A 210 -23.56 -4.44 -7.43
N HIS A 211 -22.71 -3.45 -7.19
CA HIS A 211 -23.07 -2.05 -7.41
C HIS A 211 -23.00 -1.68 -8.89
N GLY A 212 -23.88 -0.76 -9.30
CA GLY A 212 -24.01 -0.39 -10.70
C GLY A 212 -24.56 -1.54 -11.54
N ASP A 213 -24.04 -1.69 -12.73
CA ASP A 213 -24.29 -2.81 -13.66
C ASP A 213 -23.17 -3.86 -13.65
N GLY A 214 -22.22 -3.73 -12.71
CA GLY A 214 -21.08 -4.64 -12.59
C GLY A 214 -19.98 -4.46 -13.63
N SER A 215 -20.13 -3.56 -14.60
CA SER A 215 -19.22 -3.40 -15.74
C SER A 215 -18.02 -2.48 -15.46
N SER A 216 -18.06 -1.67 -14.42
CA SER A 216 -16.94 -0.77 -14.11
C SER A 216 -15.66 -1.53 -13.78
N LEU A 217 -14.54 -1.08 -14.39
CA LEU A 217 -13.21 -1.69 -14.20
C LEU A 217 -12.62 -1.31 -12.86
N TRP A 218 -11.97 -2.27 -12.24
CA TRP A 218 -11.30 -2.10 -10.97
C TRP A 218 -9.95 -2.82 -10.93
N THR A 219 -9.04 -2.33 -10.07
CA THR A 219 -7.69 -2.90 -9.92
C THR A 219 -7.51 -3.42 -8.51
N PHE A 220 -7.20 -4.71 -8.40
CA PHE A 220 -6.91 -5.40 -7.14
C PHE A 220 -5.44 -5.73 -7.07
N THR A 221 -4.79 -5.41 -5.95
CA THR A 221 -3.36 -5.64 -5.77
C THR A 221 -3.14 -6.54 -4.57
N PHE A 222 -2.51 -7.69 -4.77
CA PHE A 222 -2.18 -8.56 -3.64
C PHE A 222 -1.08 -7.90 -2.79
N ASN A 223 -1.17 -8.03 -1.47
CA ASN A 223 -0.29 -7.29 -0.55
C ASN A 223 1.21 -7.59 -0.73
N THR A 224 1.57 -8.81 -1.15
CA THR A 224 2.97 -9.14 -1.42
C THR A 224 3.50 -8.47 -2.69
N ASP A 225 2.66 -8.24 -3.68
CA ASP A 225 3.05 -7.46 -4.87
C ASP A 225 3.13 -5.97 -4.54
N PHE A 226 2.19 -5.45 -3.74
CA PHE A 226 2.31 -4.10 -3.20
C PHE A 226 3.65 -3.92 -2.44
N ALA A 227 4.02 -4.89 -1.60
CA ALA A 227 5.25 -4.86 -0.83
C ALA A 227 6.51 -4.77 -1.72
N LYS A 228 6.52 -5.39 -2.92
CA LYS A 228 7.65 -5.27 -3.85
C LYS A 228 7.87 -3.82 -4.29
N GLY A 229 6.81 -3.15 -4.70
CA GLY A 229 6.86 -1.73 -5.08
C GLY A 229 7.26 -0.85 -3.90
N PHE A 230 6.62 -1.04 -2.76
CA PHE A 230 6.88 -0.29 -1.53
C PHE A 230 8.34 -0.42 -1.07
N CYS A 231 8.85 -1.63 -0.94
CA CYS A 231 10.25 -1.86 -0.51
C CYS A 231 11.26 -1.35 -1.55
N GLY A 232 10.92 -1.35 -2.84
CA GLY A 232 11.75 -0.74 -3.88
C GLY A 232 11.80 0.79 -3.81
N LEU A 233 10.82 1.45 -3.17
CA LEU A 233 10.83 2.88 -2.90
C LEU A 233 11.57 3.23 -1.60
N MET A 234 11.73 2.29 -0.66
CA MET A 234 12.44 2.52 0.60
C MET A 234 13.93 2.84 0.34
N GLY A 235 14.38 3.98 0.85
CA GLY A 235 15.77 4.45 0.67
C GLY A 235 16.08 4.92 -0.75
N ASN A 236 15.10 5.04 -1.64
CA ASN A 236 15.30 5.54 -2.99
C ASN A 236 15.27 7.09 -3.01
N PRO A 237 16.41 7.79 -3.26
CA PRO A 237 16.44 9.25 -3.24
C PRO A 237 15.61 9.87 -4.37
N HIS A 238 15.37 9.15 -5.47
CA HIS A 238 14.56 9.63 -6.59
C HIS A 238 13.04 9.60 -6.28
N ALA A 239 12.65 8.94 -5.19
CA ALA A 239 11.27 8.92 -4.72
C ALA A 239 10.93 10.11 -3.81
N LEU A 240 11.93 10.89 -3.35
CA LEU A 240 11.69 12.06 -2.49
C LEU A 240 10.93 13.15 -3.25
N GLY A 241 9.92 13.72 -2.60
CA GLY A 241 9.02 14.70 -3.20
C GLY A 241 8.08 14.12 -4.27
N GLN A 242 7.97 12.78 -4.37
CA GLN A 242 7.14 12.11 -5.37
C GLN A 242 5.89 11.49 -4.74
N ALA A 243 4.77 11.59 -5.47
CA ALA A 243 3.62 10.72 -5.26
C ALA A 243 3.71 9.56 -6.28
N VAL A 244 3.44 8.33 -5.82
CA VAL A 244 3.52 7.11 -6.63
C VAL A 244 2.37 6.19 -6.26
N HIS A 245 1.56 5.75 -7.22
CA HIS A 245 0.64 4.66 -6.93
C HIS A 245 1.32 3.30 -7.12
N ILE A 246 0.94 2.34 -6.29
CA ILE A 246 1.41 0.95 -6.38
C ILE A 246 0.19 0.08 -6.58
N THR A 247 0.04 -0.44 -7.79
CA THR A 247 -1.13 -1.24 -8.19
C THR A 247 -0.72 -2.42 -9.06
N SER A 248 -1.62 -3.40 -9.20
CA SER A 248 -1.50 -4.39 -10.27
C SER A 248 -1.72 -3.73 -11.65
N ASP A 249 -1.21 -4.35 -12.70
CA ASP A 249 -1.54 -4.00 -14.09
C ASP A 249 -2.85 -4.70 -14.55
N GLU A 250 -3.39 -5.62 -13.76
CA GLU A 250 -4.64 -6.33 -14.05
C GLU A 250 -5.85 -5.44 -13.72
N SER A 251 -6.77 -5.31 -14.67
CA SER A 251 -8.06 -4.64 -14.47
C SER A 251 -9.19 -5.61 -14.77
N LEU A 252 -10.16 -5.69 -13.85
CA LEU A 252 -11.31 -6.59 -13.94
C LEU A 252 -12.59 -5.77 -13.76
N THR A 253 -13.68 -6.19 -14.42
CA THR A 253 -15.00 -5.70 -14.05
C THR A 253 -15.39 -6.24 -12.66
N TRP A 254 -16.33 -5.57 -12.01
CA TRP A 254 -16.84 -6.08 -10.73
C TRP A 254 -17.54 -7.44 -10.91
N ASP A 255 -18.26 -7.65 -12.00
CA ASP A 255 -18.85 -8.95 -12.31
C ASP A 255 -17.79 -10.04 -12.41
N GLN A 256 -16.72 -9.80 -13.18
CA GLN A 256 -15.60 -10.75 -13.26
C GLN A 256 -14.99 -11.03 -11.89
N ALA A 257 -14.84 -10.01 -11.04
CA ALA A 257 -14.30 -10.21 -9.69
C ALA A 257 -15.19 -11.12 -8.83
N TYR A 258 -16.52 -10.94 -8.88
CA TYR A 258 -17.47 -11.79 -8.17
C TYR A 258 -17.54 -13.19 -8.75
N GLU A 259 -17.49 -13.35 -10.07
CA GLU A 259 -17.46 -14.64 -10.76
C GLU A 259 -16.19 -15.43 -10.41
N ILE A 260 -15.01 -14.77 -10.35
CA ILE A 260 -13.76 -15.39 -9.92
C ILE A 260 -13.88 -15.94 -8.50
N VAL A 261 -14.48 -15.18 -7.58
CA VAL A 261 -14.71 -15.65 -6.21
C VAL A 261 -15.67 -16.86 -6.21
N GLY A 262 -16.79 -16.77 -6.95
CA GLY A 262 -17.71 -17.90 -7.11
C GLY A 262 -17.03 -19.14 -7.65
N HIS A 263 -16.22 -19.00 -8.69
CA HIS A 263 -15.45 -20.09 -9.28
C HIS A 263 -14.48 -20.74 -8.26
N ALA A 264 -13.76 -19.91 -7.49
CA ALA A 264 -12.87 -20.41 -6.44
C ALA A 264 -13.60 -21.17 -5.33
N LEU A 265 -14.88 -20.84 -5.09
CA LEU A 265 -15.77 -21.52 -4.14
C LEU A 265 -16.47 -22.76 -4.74
N GLY A 266 -16.32 -23.01 -6.05
CA GLY A 266 -17.03 -24.07 -6.76
C GLY A 266 -18.53 -23.81 -6.95
N VAL A 267 -18.98 -22.55 -6.95
CA VAL A 267 -20.37 -22.16 -7.08
C VAL A 267 -20.56 -21.10 -8.17
N LYS A 268 -21.73 -21.08 -8.79
CA LYS A 268 -22.16 -19.97 -9.66
C LYS A 268 -22.81 -18.89 -8.79
N PRO A 269 -22.24 -17.67 -8.67
CA PRO A 269 -22.81 -16.66 -7.84
C PRO A 269 -24.15 -16.14 -8.42
N ASN A 270 -25.10 -15.85 -7.54
CA ASN A 270 -26.38 -15.22 -7.88
C ASN A 270 -26.23 -13.71 -7.73
N LEU A 271 -25.82 -13.02 -8.81
CA LEU A 271 -25.53 -11.58 -8.80
C LEU A 271 -26.80 -10.77 -8.99
N VAL A 272 -26.98 -9.74 -8.16
CA VAL A 272 -28.08 -8.76 -8.25
C VAL A 272 -27.48 -7.37 -8.38
N HIS A 273 -27.68 -6.75 -9.54
CA HIS A 273 -27.17 -5.43 -9.86
C HIS A 273 -28.08 -4.33 -9.31
N ILE A 274 -27.53 -3.43 -8.53
CA ILE A 274 -28.26 -2.31 -7.93
C ILE A 274 -27.42 -1.03 -8.13
N SER A 275 -28.08 0.05 -8.60
CA SER A 275 -27.36 1.30 -8.84
C SER A 275 -26.64 1.81 -7.58
N SER A 276 -25.44 2.37 -7.74
CA SER A 276 -24.65 2.91 -6.64
C SER A 276 -25.38 4.05 -5.92
N ASP A 277 -26.15 4.86 -6.65
CA ASP A 277 -26.94 5.95 -6.06
C ASP A 277 -28.04 5.41 -5.15
N PHE A 278 -28.78 4.37 -5.59
CA PHE A 278 -29.80 3.74 -4.76
C PHE A 278 -29.22 3.09 -3.52
N LEU A 279 -28.11 2.36 -3.67
CA LEU A 279 -27.41 1.76 -2.52
C LEU A 279 -26.96 2.82 -1.51
N SER A 280 -26.42 3.94 -2.00
CA SER A 280 -25.99 5.07 -1.16
C SER A 280 -27.16 5.78 -0.48
N ALA A 281 -28.32 5.85 -1.14
CA ALA A 281 -29.54 6.40 -0.53
C ALA A 281 -30.09 5.50 0.59
N CYS A 282 -30.02 4.17 0.40
CA CYS A 282 -30.45 3.20 1.43
C CYS A 282 -29.43 3.07 2.57
N ARG A 283 -28.12 3.20 2.27
CA ARG A 283 -26.99 3.05 3.18
C ARG A 283 -26.01 4.21 2.96
N PRO A 284 -26.16 5.34 3.68
CA PRO A 284 -25.33 6.54 3.47
C PRO A 284 -23.83 6.31 3.68
N ASP A 285 -23.44 5.33 4.48
CA ASP A 285 -22.05 4.89 4.67
C ASP A 285 -21.41 4.31 3.40
N LEU A 286 -22.21 3.88 2.42
CA LEU A 286 -21.75 3.41 1.12
C LEU A 286 -21.46 4.54 0.12
N LEU A 287 -21.92 5.78 0.38
CA LEU A 287 -21.72 6.91 -0.52
C LEU A 287 -20.25 7.10 -0.90
N GLY A 288 -19.39 7.22 0.10
CA GLY A 288 -17.95 7.39 -0.10
C GLY A 288 -17.31 6.21 -0.84
N PRO A 289 -17.44 4.98 -0.31
CA PRO A 289 -16.87 3.79 -0.95
C PRO A 289 -17.38 3.50 -2.36
N LEU A 290 -18.60 3.87 -2.71
CA LEU A 290 -19.15 3.65 -4.05
C LEU A 290 -18.92 4.85 -4.95
N LEU A 291 -19.62 5.98 -4.76
CA LEU A 291 -19.53 7.13 -5.65
C LEU A 291 -18.18 7.84 -5.56
N GLY A 292 -17.55 7.81 -4.39
CA GLY A 292 -16.22 8.36 -4.15
C GLY A 292 -15.09 7.43 -4.57
N ASP A 293 -15.38 6.19 -4.99
CA ASP A 293 -14.31 5.24 -5.34
C ASP A 293 -14.74 4.25 -6.44
N LYS A 294 -15.56 3.23 -6.15
CA LYS A 294 -15.76 2.01 -6.94
C LYS A 294 -16.72 2.11 -8.12
N ALA A 295 -17.61 3.11 -8.12
CA ALA A 295 -18.68 3.22 -9.14
C ALA A 295 -18.20 3.62 -10.53
N ARG A 296 -16.95 3.97 -10.71
CA ARG A 296 -16.35 4.39 -11.98
C ARG A 296 -15.15 3.54 -12.33
N SER A 297 -14.99 3.25 -13.62
CA SER A 297 -13.82 2.51 -14.11
C SER A 297 -12.51 3.23 -13.78
N VAL A 298 -11.53 2.50 -13.27
CA VAL A 298 -10.17 2.98 -13.01
C VAL A 298 -9.16 2.00 -13.57
N VAL A 299 -8.20 2.51 -14.33
CA VAL A 299 -7.02 1.77 -14.82
C VAL A 299 -5.80 2.61 -14.48
N PHE A 300 -4.80 2.01 -13.88
CA PHE A 300 -3.63 2.73 -13.42
C PHE A 300 -2.44 2.55 -14.36
N ASP A 301 -1.77 3.65 -14.69
CA ASP A 301 -0.50 3.63 -15.41
C ASP A 301 0.68 3.53 -14.42
N ASN A 302 1.21 2.34 -14.23
CA ASN A 302 2.35 2.07 -13.34
C ASN A 302 3.72 2.50 -13.91
N SER A 303 3.79 3.25 -15.01
CA SER A 303 5.04 3.64 -15.66
C SER A 303 5.97 4.40 -14.72
N LYS A 304 5.45 5.26 -13.85
CA LYS A 304 6.25 6.00 -12.86
C LYS A 304 6.86 5.06 -11.83
N LEU A 305 6.08 4.16 -11.26
CA LEU A 305 6.57 3.14 -10.34
C LEU A 305 7.66 2.28 -11.00
N LYS A 306 7.44 1.80 -12.22
CA LYS A 306 8.41 0.97 -12.96
C LYS A 306 9.72 1.70 -13.28
N ARG A 307 9.69 3.03 -13.43
CA ARG A 307 10.93 3.83 -13.54
C ARG A 307 11.68 3.97 -12.22
N LEU A 308 10.96 4.16 -11.11
CA LEU A 308 11.56 4.30 -9.77
C LEU A 308 12.01 2.96 -9.20
N VAL A 309 11.32 1.87 -9.55
CA VAL A 309 11.58 0.49 -9.11
C VAL A 309 11.70 -0.39 -10.35
N PRO A 310 12.85 -0.40 -11.03
CA PRO A 310 13.05 -1.24 -12.21
C PRO A 310 12.83 -2.72 -11.90
N GLY A 311 12.10 -3.40 -12.78
CA GLY A 311 11.72 -4.80 -12.59
C GLY A 311 10.46 -5.02 -11.72
N PHE A 312 9.81 -3.94 -11.23
CA PHE A 312 8.52 -4.10 -10.58
C PHE A 312 7.47 -4.62 -11.56
N HIS A 313 6.82 -5.70 -11.19
CA HIS A 313 5.55 -6.16 -11.75
C HIS A 313 4.76 -6.91 -10.67
N ALA A 314 3.44 -6.81 -10.75
CA ALA A 314 2.55 -7.60 -9.92
C ALA A 314 2.43 -9.01 -10.54
N GLU A 315 2.80 -10.04 -9.78
CA GLU A 315 2.83 -11.43 -10.24
C GLU A 315 1.55 -12.19 -9.91
N ILE A 316 0.86 -11.77 -8.85
CA ILE A 316 -0.31 -12.47 -8.34
C ILE A 316 -1.57 -11.87 -8.96
N ARG A 317 -2.17 -12.60 -9.89
CA ARG A 317 -3.48 -12.24 -10.45
C ARG A 317 -4.57 -12.41 -9.41
N TYR A 318 -5.68 -11.72 -9.61
CA TYR A 318 -6.80 -11.74 -8.67
C TYR A 318 -7.35 -13.16 -8.44
N ASP A 319 -7.45 -13.99 -9.48
CA ASP A 319 -7.91 -15.37 -9.37
C ASP A 319 -6.97 -16.25 -8.50
N GLN A 320 -5.68 -15.98 -8.54
CA GLN A 320 -4.69 -16.68 -7.71
C GLN A 320 -4.79 -16.24 -6.24
N GLY A 321 -4.84 -14.93 -6.01
CA GLY A 321 -4.95 -14.37 -4.66
C GLY A 321 -6.26 -14.75 -3.96
N VAL A 322 -7.37 -14.82 -4.70
CA VAL A 322 -8.68 -15.28 -4.18
C VAL A 322 -8.61 -16.75 -3.72
N ARG A 323 -7.98 -17.63 -4.52
CA ARG A 323 -7.84 -19.06 -4.13
C ARG A 323 -7.12 -19.23 -2.80
N VAL A 324 -6.06 -18.45 -2.56
CA VAL A 324 -5.37 -18.48 -1.26
C VAL A 324 -6.26 -18.03 -0.12
N GLY A 325 -7.17 -17.09 -0.36
CA GLY A 325 -8.05 -16.55 0.67
C GLY A 325 -9.30 -17.38 0.96
N VAL A 326 -9.75 -18.27 0.04
CA VAL A 326 -10.94 -19.11 0.26
C VAL A 326 -10.59 -20.55 0.66
N SER A 327 -9.31 -20.95 0.57
CA SER A 327 -8.80 -22.24 1.05
C SER A 327 -8.71 -22.25 2.57
#